data_d4c370bb239f01ce7b60711d9fd7f69c
#
_entry.id   d4c370bb239f01ce7b60711d9fd7f69c
#
_cell.length_a   1.000
_cell.length_b   1.000
_cell.length_c   1.000
_cell.angle_alpha   90.00
_cell.angle_beta   90.00
_cell.angle_gamma   90.00
#
_symmetry.space_group_name_H-M   'P 1'
#
loop_
_entity.id
_entity.type
_entity.pdbx_description
1 polymer ?
#
loop_
_entity_poly.entity_id
_entity_poly.type
_entity_poly.pdbx_seq_one_letter_code
_entity_poly.pdbx_strand_id
1 'polypeptide(L)'
;NCGNGACATRKVKTFRVGNPVDWLPLLILGVATAAFGKQFPPWLYMWVLALALFLGCKWLCFRIELARGTNAGVGRKLGFLFGWIGMDAAAFFAKANPTEKPRAMEFTCAATTILVGSVLLWIVTKHVLTINPLLAGWTGMVGLIFVMHFGLFHLLSLAWRAAGVRATPLMRAPLLSRSLAEFWGERWNTAFNRLAATFLFRPL
;
A
#
# COMPACT_ATOMS: atom_id res chain seq x y z
N ASN A 1 -14.17 -3.03 -49.27
CA ASN A 1 -12.91 -3.69 -48.91
C ASN A 1 -12.60 -3.47 -47.43
N CYS A 2 -13.16 -4.26 -46.55
CA CYS A 2 -12.83 -4.26 -45.13
C CYS A 2 -11.59 -5.14 -44.94
N GLY A 3 -10.46 -4.49 -44.67
CA GLY A 3 -9.19 -5.14 -44.33
C GLY A 3 -9.26 -5.85 -42.99
N ASN A 4 -8.73 -7.06 -42.96
CA ASN A 4 -8.59 -7.95 -41.81
C ASN A 4 -7.82 -7.30 -40.67
N GLY A 5 -8.52 -6.65 -39.76
CA GLY A 5 -8.00 -6.26 -38.46
C GLY A 5 -8.10 -7.45 -37.51
N ALA A 6 -7.02 -8.18 -37.31
CA ALA A 6 -6.93 -9.20 -36.30
C ALA A 6 -7.18 -8.56 -34.93
N CYS A 7 -8.40 -8.73 -34.41
CA CYS A 7 -8.74 -8.43 -33.02
C CYS A 7 -7.91 -9.37 -32.15
N ALA A 8 -6.77 -8.87 -31.66
CA ALA A 8 -5.95 -9.59 -30.73
C ALA A 8 -6.78 -9.78 -29.44
N THR A 9 -7.46 -10.92 -29.37
CA THR A 9 -8.10 -11.37 -28.13
C THR A 9 -7.03 -11.42 -27.05
N ARG A 10 -6.99 -10.38 -26.22
CA ARG A 10 -6.16 -10.34 -25.01
C ARG A 10 -6.62 -11.54 -24.17
N LYS A 11 -5.91 -12.68 -24.27
CA LYS A 11 -6.13 -13.82 -23.40
C LYS A 11 -6.20 -13.30 -21.96
N VAL A 12 -7.39 -13.29 -21.41
CA VAL A 12 -7.61 -13.05 -19.98
C VAL A 12 -6.83 -14.16 -19.29
N LYS A 13 -5.65 -13.84 -18.76
CA LYS A 13 -4.87 -14.81 -17.97
C LYS A 13 -5.76 -15.17 -16.80
N THR A 14 -6.27 -16.41 -16.81
CA THR A 14 -7.04 -16.97 -15.71
C THR A 14 -6.31 -16.68 -14.41
N PHE A 15 -7.01 -16.06 -13.48
CA PHE A 15 -6.51 -15.78 -12.13
C PHE A 15 -6.23 -17.13 -11.46
N ARG A 16 -4.98 -17.55 -11.43
CA ARG A 16 -4.56 -18.66 -10.57
C ARG A 16 -4.52 -18.14 -9.15
N VAL A 17 -5.48 -18.48 -8.33
CA VAL A 17 -5.36 -18.47 -6.89
C VAL A 17 -4.09 -19.25 -6.59
N GLY A 18 -3.10 -18.65 -5.92
CA GLY A 18 -1.79 -19.26 -5.69
C GLY A 18 -1.91 -20.67 -5.09
N ASN A 19 -0.83 -21.43 -5.13
CA ASN A 19 -0.79 -22.76 -4.52
C ASN A 19 -1.27 -22.63 -3.04
N PRO A 20 -2.08 -23.58 -2.50
CA PRO A 20 -2.50 -23.53 -1.08
C PRO A 20 -1.34 -23.29 -0.10
N VAL A 21 -0.15 -23.78 -0.40
CA VAL A 21 1.06 -23.55 0.38
C VAL A 21 1.44 -22.05 0.47
N ASP A 22 1.10 -21.24 -0.53
CA ASP A 22 1.40 -19.81 -0.53
C ASP A 22 0.57 -19.02 0.50
N TRP A 23 -0.54 -19.59 0.97
CA TRP A 23 -1.42 -19.03 2.01
C TRP A 23 -0.95 -19.35 3.44
N LEU A 24 -0.06 -20.36 3.61
CA LEU A 24 0.40 -20.80 4.92
C LEU A 24 0.98 -19.65 5.77
N PRO A 25 1.86 -18.76 5.27
CA PRO A 25 2.39 -17.68 6.11
C PRO A 25 1.30 -16.74 6.62
N LEU A 26 0.29 -16.42 5.81
CA LEU A 26 -0.83 -15.58 6.23
C LEU A 26 -1.65 -16.26 7.33
N LEU A 27 -1.95 -17.55 7.18
CA LEU A 27 -2.70 -18.32 8.16
C LEU A 27 -1.90 -18.50 9.45
N ILE A 28 -0.63 -18.90 9.36
CA ILE A 28 0.24 -19.11 10.52
C ILE A 28 0.40 -17.82 11.31
N LEU A 29 0.72 -16.71 10.65
CA LEU A 29 0.90 -15.42 11.31
C LEU A 29 -0.41 -14.93 11.95
N GLY A 30 -1.55 -15.08 11.28
CA GLY A 30 -2.86 -14.72 11.81
C GLY A 30 -3.23 -15.56 13.04
N VAL A 31 -3.13 -16.89 12.94
CA VAL A 31 -3.45 -17.82 14.05
C VAL A 31 -2.49 -17.63 15.22
N ALA A 32 -1.18 -17.54 14.97
CA ALA A 32 -0.20 -17.31 16.03
C ALA A 32 -0.49 -16.00 16.77
N THR A 33 -0.76 -14.92 16.03
CA THR A 33 -1.09 -13.62 16.65
C THR A 33 -2.38 -13.71 17.47
N ALA A 34 -3.40 -14.41 16.98
CA ALA A 34 -4.65 -14.61 17.71
C ALA A 34 -4.44 -15.45 18.98
N ALA A 35 -3.63 -16.51 18.91
CA ALA A 35 -3.35 -17.38 20.04
C ALA A 35 -2.54 -16.69 21.15
N PHE A 36 -1.55 -15.90 20.80
CA PHE A 36 -0.68 -15.20 21.74
C PHE A 36 -1.12 -13.77 22.07
N GLY A 37 -2.20 -13.29 21.47
CA GLY A 37 -2.65 -11.91 21.61
C GLY A 37 -2.98 -11.49 23.04
N LYS A 38 -3.42 -12.42 23.88
CA LYS A 38 -3.74 -12.15 25.30
C LYS A 38 -2.51 -11.76 26.14
N GLN A 39 -1.29 -12.03 25.66
CA GLN A 39 -0.04 -11.71 26.36
C GLN A 39 0.42 -10.27 26.12
N PHE A 40 -0.17 -9.59 25.11
CA PHE A 40 0.18 -8.23 24.75
C PHE A 40 -0.82 -7.21 25.28
N PRO A 41 -0.37 -6.00 25.66
CA PRO A 41 -1.31 -4.90 25.88
C PRO A 41 -2.10 -4.60 24.60
N PRO A 42 -3.37 -4.14 24.69
CA PRO A 42 -4.27 -4.03 23.52
C PRO A 42 -3.70 -3.23 22.35
N TRP A 43 -2.98 -2.15 22.64
CA TRP A 43 -2.36 -1.32 21.60
C TRP A 43 -1.23 -2.06 20.84
N LEU A 44 -0.42 -2.85 21.55
CA LEU A 44 0.65 -3.63 20.93
C LEU A 44 0.07 -4.80 20.12
N TYR A 45 -0.94 -5.46 20.66
CA TYR A 45 -1.65 -6.53 19.94
C TYR A 45 -2.21 -6.06 18.62
N MET A 46 -2.84 -4.88 18.59
CA MET A 46 -3.36 -4.27 17.35
C MET A 46 -2.25 -4.12 16.30
N TRP A 47 -1.08 -3.60 16.68
CA TRP A 47 0.04 -3.41 15.75
C TRP A 47 0.65 -4.73 15.28
N VAL A 48 0.82 -5.69 16.19
CA VAL A 48 1.36 -7.02 15.84
C VAL A 48 0.42 -7.74 14.88
N LEU A 49 -0.88 -7.71 15.14
CA LEU A 49 -1.88 -8.30 14.25
C LEU A 49 -1.89 -7.62 12.86
N ALA A 50 -1.91 -6.29 12.83
CA ALA A 50 -1.87 -5.53 11.58
C ALA A 50 -0.61 -5.85 10.75
N LEU A 51 0.55 -5.91 11.40
CA LEU A 51 1.82 -6.25 10.75
C LEU A 51 1.84 -7.72 10.27
N ALA A 52 1.34 -8.65 11.05
CA ALA A 52 1.25 -10.07 10.70
C ALA A 52 0.39 -10.28 9.45
N LEU A 53 -0.80 -9.67 9.41
CA LEU A 53 -1.68 -9.71 8.25
C LEU A 53 -1.06 -9.02 7.04
N PHE A 54 -0.43 -7.85 7.24
CA PHE A 54 0.28 -7.13 6.19
C PHE A 54 1.38 -7.99 5.56
N LEU A 55 2.24 -8.61 6.37
CA LEU A 55 3.34 -9.46 5.89
C LEU A 55 2.83 -10.72 5.19
N GLY A 56 1.79 -11.34 5.72
CA GLY A 56 1.14 -12.50 5.08
C GLY A 56 0.55 -12.17 3.72
N CYS A 57 -0.19 -11.06 3.60
CA CYS A 57 -0.73 -10.58 2.33
C CYS A 57 0.38 -10.17 1.35
N LYS A 58 1.44 -9.55 1.87
CA LYS A 58 2.61 -9.15 1.09
C LYS A 58 3.31 -10.35 0.47
N TRP A 59 3.53 -11.38 1.27
CA TRP A 59 4.09 -12.66 0.81
C TRP A 59 3.21 -13.30 -0.27
N LEU A 60 1.91 -13.33 -0.06
CA LEU A 60 0.97 -13.92 -1.01
C LEU A 60 1.01 -13.18 -2.36
N CYS A 61 0.96 -11.85 -2.36
CA CYS A 61 1.09 -11.04 -3.58
C CYS A 61 2.42 -11.32 -4.31
N PHE A 62 3.50 -11.45 -3.56
CA PHE A 62 4.82 -11.76 -4.07
C PHE A 62 4.86 -13.15 -4.75
N ARG A 63 4.36 -14.19 -4.07
CA ARG A 63 4.35 -15.57 -4.57
C ARG A 63 3.51 -15.73 -5.82
N ILE A 64 2.33 -15.14 -5.85
CA ILE A 64 1.45 -15.15 -7.03
C ILE A 64 2.15 -14.53 -8.24
N GLU A 65 2.86 -13.43 -8.06
CA GLU A 65 3.56 -12.78 -9.16
C GLU A 65 4.75 -13.60 -9.65
N LEU A 66 5.50 -14.24 -8.76
CA LEU A 66 6.55 -15.17 -9.16
C LEU A 66 6.01 -16.38 -9.92
N ALA A 67 4.88 -16.93 -9.51
CA ALA A 67 4.23 -18.05 -10.18
C ALA A 67 3.74 -17.70 -11.61
N ARG A 68 3.57 -16.41 -11.91
CA ARG A 68 3.29 -15.90 -13.27
C ARG A 68 4.51 -15.86 -14.19
N GLY A 69 5.68 -16.28 -13.70
CA GLY A 69 6.92 -16.29 -14.46
C GLY A 69 7.62 -14.93 -14.52
N THR A 70 7.27 -14.00 -13.63
CA THR A 70 7.95 -12.70 -13.56
C THR A 70 9.39 -12.88 -13.06
N ASN A 71 10.35 -12.55 -13.92
CA ASN A 71 11.76 -12.61 -13.58
C ASN A 71 12.26 -11.22 -13.13
N ALA A 72 12.36 -11.03 -11.82
CA ALA A 72 12.91 -9.82 -11.21
C ALA A 72 14.23 -10.14 -10.51
N GLY A 73 15.18 -9.23 -10.56
CA GLY A 73 16.44 -9.35 -9.82
C GLY A 73 16.23 -9.43 -8.31
N VAL A 74 17.18 -10.04 -7.59
CA VAL A 74 17.10 -10.26 -6.14
C VAL A 74 16.85 -8.95 -5.38
N GLY A 75 17.55 -7.87 -5.73
CA GLY A 75 17.37 -6.55 -5.12
C GLY A 75 15.93 -6.03 -5.24
N ARG A 76 15.26 -6.23 -6.38
CA ARG A 76 13.84 -5.86 -6.54
C ARG A 76 12.91 -6.74 -5.70
N LYS A 77 13.19 -8.02 -5.58
CA LYS A 77 12.42 -8.95 -4.73
C LYS A 77 12.49 -8.55 -3.27
N LEU A 78 13.70 -8.30 -2.76
CA LEU A 78 13.90 -7.80 -1.40
C LEU A 78 13.31 -6.41 -1.19
N GLY A 79 13.49 -5.51 -2.15
CA GLY A 79 12.89 -4.18 -2.13
C GLY A 79 11.36 -4.21 -2.08
N PHE A 80 10.71 -5.14 -2.79
CA PHE A 80 9.27 -5.33 -2.69
C PHE A 80 8.85 -5.83 -1.31
N LEU A 81 9.52 -6.84 -0.78
CA LEU A 81 9.14 -7.47 0.49
C LEU A 81 9.33 -6.54 1.70
N PHE A 82 10.47 -5.86 1.77
CA PHE A 82 10.90 -5.12 2.95
C PHE A 82 10.94 -3.60 2.77
N GLY A 83 11.09 -3.13 1.54
CA GLY A 83 11.28 -1.70 1.24
C GLY A 83 10.10 -1.03 0.54
N TRP A 84 8.98 -1.73 0.34
CA TRP A 84 7.80 -1.16 -0.33
C TRP A 84 6.51 -1.56 0.40
N ILE A 85 5.63 -0.61 0.63
CA ILE A 85 4.37 -0.84 1.37
C ILE A 85 3.23 -1.28 0.44
N GLY A 86 3.27 -0.93 -0.85
CA GLY A 86 2.23 -1.30 -1.81
C GLY A 86 2.13 -2.81 -2.04
N MET A 87 0.95 -3.29 -2.41
CA MET A 87 0.65 -4.71 -2.63
C MET A 87 0.71 -5.13 -4.12
N ASP A 88 1.02 -4.21 -5.03
CA ASP A 88 1.11 -4.49 -6.46
C ASP A 88 2.51 -4.97 -6.87
N ALA A 89 2.75 -6.27 -6.73
CA ALA A 89 4.00 -6.89 -7.13
C ALA A 89 4.23 -6.79 -8.65
N ALA A 90 3.16 -6.92 -9.46
CA ALA A 90 3.24 -6.86 -10.91
C ALA A 90 3.72 -5.47 -11.39
N ALA A 91 3.17 -4.39 -10.86
CA ALA A 91 3.62 -3.05 -11.17
C ALA A 91 5.04 -2.80 -10.67
N PHE A 92 5.37 -3.24 -9.46
CA PHE A 92 6.69 -3.04 -8.85
C PHE A 92 7.80 -3.75 -9.62
N PHE A 93 7.54 -4.95 -10.16
CA PHE A 93 8.53 -5.69 -10.95
C PHE A 93 8.59 -5.26 -12.42
N ALA A 94 7.57 -4.57 -12.92
CA ALA A 94 7.61 -3.99 -14.25
C ALA A 94 8.67 -2.89 -14.35
N LYS A 95 9.27 -2.73 -15.53
CA LYS A 95 10.12 -1.57 -15.80
C LYS A 95 9.28 -0.30 -15.81
N ALA A 96 9.77 0.73 -15.15
CA ALA A 96 9.12 2.05 -15.21
C ALA A 96 9.29 2.66 -16.61
N ASN A 97 8.27 3.37 -17.05
CA ASN A 97 8.41 4.21 -18.24
C ASN A 97 9.24 5.47 -17.90
N PRO A 98 10.05 5.99 -18.83
CA PRO A 98 10.83 7.21 -18.59
C PRO A 98 9.97 8.42 -18.18
N THR A 99 8.71 8.46 -18.61
CA THR A 99 7.73 9.51 -18.30
C THR A 99 7.22 9.47 -16.85
N GLU A 100 7.49 8.40 -16.12
CA GLU A 100 7.03 8.21 -14.72
C GLU A 100 8.06 8.69 -13.68
N LYS A 101 9.16 9.33 -14.11
CA LYS A 101 10.14 9.91 -13.17
C LYS A 101 9.49 11.01 -12.32
N PRO A 102 9.76 11.01 -11.00
CA PRO A 102 9.20 12.02 -10.12
C PRO A 102 9.75 13.41 -10.44
N ARG A 103 8.91 14.42 -10.29
CA ARG A 103 9.31 15.83 -10.40
C ARG A 103 9.80 16.34 -9.05
N ALA A 104 10.72 17.31 -9.03
CA ALA A 104 11.20 17.93 -7.80
C ALA A 104 10.04 18.46 -6.91
N MET A 105 9.00 19.01 -7.56
CA MET A 105 7.82 19.50 -6.84
C MET A 105 7.06 18.41 -6.06
N GLU A 106 7.09 17.16 -6.50
CA GLU A 106 6.48 16.06 -5.74
C GLU A 106 7.22 15.81 -4.41
N PHE A 107 8.55 15.92 -4.41
CA PHE A 107 9.35 15.81 -3.20
C PHE A 107 9.10 16.97 -2.22
N THR A 108 9.00 18.20 -2.73
CA THR A 108 8.69 19.35 -1.88
C THR A 108 7.30 19.24 -1.28
N CYS A 109 6.30 18.82 -2.06
CA CYS A 109 4.95 18.55 -1.53
C CYS A 109 4.96 17.49 -0.42
N ALA A 110 5.68 16.39 -0.61
CA ALA A 110 5.77 15.34 0.40
C ALA A 110 6.48 15.83 1.68
N ALA A 111 7.57 16.60 1.53
CA ALA A 111 8.28 17.19 2.67
C ALA A 111 7.41 18.20 3.43
N THR A 112 6.70 19.08 2.73
CA THR A 112 5.75 20.02 3.32
C THR A 112 4.64 19.28 4.08
N THR A 113 4.13 18.20 3.53
CA THR A 113 3.09 17.39 4.18
C THR A 113 3.61 16.75 5.47
N ILE A 114 4.86 16.25 5.47
CA ILE A 114 5.50 15.75 6.71
C ILE A 114 5.63 16.87 7.74
N LEU A 115 6.08 18.04 7.33
CA LEU A 115 6.25 19.19 8.24
C LEU A 115 4.91 19.58 8.88
N VAL A 116 3.86 19.76 8.07
CA VAL A 116 2.51 20.10 8.55
C VAL A 116 2.00 19.02 9.49
N GLY A 117 2.11 17.75 9.10
CA GLY A 117 1.71 16.62 9.96
C GLY A 117 2.48 16.56 11.27
N SER A 118 3.77 16.86 11.24
CA SER A 118 4.62 16.93 12.46
C SER A 118 4.20 18.05 13.39
N VAL A 119 3.92 19.23 12.87
CA VAL A 119 3.38 20.35 13.65
C VAL A 119 2.04 19.98 14.29
N LEU A 120 1.13 19.39 13.54
CA LEU A 120 -0.15 18.90 14.06
C LEU A 120 0.06 17.88 15.18
N LEU A 121 0.92 16.89 14.96
CA LEU A 121 1.12 15.76 15.87
C LEU A 121 1.83 16.16 17.18
N TRP A 122 2.89 16.95 17.10
CA TRP A 122 3.74 17.24 18.28
C TRP A 122 3.50 18.60 18.92
N ILE A 123 2.99 19.58 18.18
CA ILE A 123 2.76 20.93 18.71
C ILE A 123 1.29 21.14 18.99
N VAL A 124 0.43 21.08 17.94
CA VAL A 124 -0.99 21.39 18.07
C VAL A 124 -1.70 20.41 19.00
N THR A 125 -1.42 19.11 18.88
CA THR A 125 -2.03 18.09 19.76
C THR A 125 -1.73 18.34 21.24
N LYS A 126 -0.51 18.75 21.59
CA LYS A 126 -0.15 19.07 22.98
C LYS A 126 -0.96 20.24 23.52
N HIS A 127 -1.14 21.30 22.73
CA HIS A 127 -1.94 22.45 23.15
C HIS A 127 -3.42 22.12 23.25
N VAL A 128 -3.96 21.35 22.29
CA VAL A 128 -5.36 20.95 22.29
C VAL A 128 -5.66 19.98 23.43
N LEU A 129 -4.71 19.15 23.85
CA LEU A 129 -4.88 18.20 24.95
C LEU A 129 -5.26 18.85 26.26
N THR A 130 -4.78 20.07 26.53
CA THR A 130 -5.12 20.84 27.75
C THR A 130 -6.56 21.37 27.73
N ILE A 131 -7.18 21.44 26.54
CA ILE A 131 -8.54 21.96 26.36
C ILE A 131 -9.54 20.81 26.25
N ASN A 132 -9.26 19.85 25.38
CA ASN A 132 -10.17 18.72 25.11
C ASN A 132 -9.38 17.47 24.64
N PRO A 133 -9.33 16.39 25.44
CA PRO A 133 -8.60 15.15 25.10
C PRO A 133 -9.10 14.47 23.84
N LEU A 134 -10.42 14.51 23.58
CA LEU A 134 -11.01 13.89 22.38
C LEU A 134 -10.56 14.62 21.12
N LEU A 135 -10.59 15.95 21.15
CA LEU A 135 -10.14 16.78 20.03
C LEU A 135 -8.64 16.62 19.79
N ALA A 136 -7.85 16.49 20.86
CA ALA A 136 -6.42 16.17 20.76
C ALA A 136 -6.17 14.83 20.07
N GLY A 137 -6.97 13.79 20.40
CA GLY A 137 -6.90 12.49 19.74
C GLY A 137 -7.16 12.59 18.23
N TRP A 138 -8.20 13.32 17.83
CA TRP A 138 -8.47 13.57 16.40
C TRP A 138 -7.36 14.35 15.71
N THR A 139 -6.86 15.41 16.33
CA THR A 139 -5.78 16.22 15.78
C THR A 139 -4.51 15.39 15.60
N GLY A 140 -4.16 14.58 16.60
CA GLY A 140 -3.01 13.67 16.55
C GLY A 140 -3.15 12.62 15.44
N MET A 141 -4.35 12.05 15.27
CA MET A 141 -4.63 11.08 14.22
C MET A 141 -4.52 11.70 12.83
N VAL A 142 -5.04 12.90 12.62
CA VAL A 142 -4.88 13.65 11.36
C VAL A 142 -3.39 13.94 11.11
N GLY A 143 -2.65 14.41 12.11
CA GLY A 143 -1.21 14.63 12.02
C GLY A 143 -0.45 13.36 11.62
N LEU A 144 -0.78 12.22 12.23
CA LEU A 144 -0.18 10.93 11.91
C LEU A 144 -0.47 10.50 10.45
N ILE A 145 -1.70 10.70 9.97
CA ILE A 145 -2.07 10.42 8.57
C ILE A 145 -1.23 11.27 7.62
N PHE A 146 -1.05 12.55 7.91
CA PHE A 146 -0.22 13.45 7.09
C PHE A 146 1.23 12.97 7.06
N VAL A 147 1.84 12.69 8.21
CA VAL A 147 3.24 12.21 8.29
C VAL A 147 3.40 10.88 7.56
N MET A 148 2.56 9.90 7.87
CA MET A 148 2.75 8.53 7.36
C MET A 148 2.27 8.37 5.92
N HIS A 149 0.99 8.68 5.66
CA HIS A 149 0.35 8.31 4.40
C HIS A 149 0.66 9.29 3.27
N PHE A 150 0.55 10.58 3.53
CA PHE A 150 0.82 11.62 2.52
C PHE A 150 2.29 12.05 2.47
N GLY A 151 3.04 11.83 3.56
CA GLY A 151 4.44 12.15 3.65
C GLY A 151 5.35 10.96 3.36
N LEU A 152 5.63 10.12 4.36
CA LEU A 152 6.64 9.06 4.27
C LEU A 152 6.36 8.03 3.19
N PHE A 153 5.10 7.55 3.07
CA PHE A 153 4.75 6.56 2.04
C PHE A 153 4.83 7.16 0.64
N HIS A 154 4.54 8.46 0.52
CA HIS A 154 4.69 9.17 -0.74
C HIS A 154 6.18 9.34 -1.10
N LEU A 155 7.03 9.77 -0.16
CA LEU A 155 8.48 9.83 -0.37
C LEU A 155 9.07 8.47 -0.76
N LEU A 156 8.63 7.40 -0.13
CA LEU A 156 9.05 6.05 -0.49
C LEU A 156 8.66 5.69 -1.93
N SER A 157 7.46 6.08 -2.37
CA SER A 157 7.02 5.94 -3.77
C SER A 157 7.93 6.72 -4.72
N LEU A 158 8.25 7.97 -4.37
CA LEU A 158 9.14 8.82 -5.17
C LEU A 158 10.54 8.25 -5.26
N ALA A 159 11.09 7.73 -4.16
CA ALA A 159 12.41 7.10 -4.14
C ALA A 159 12.48 5.89 -5.09
N TRP A 160 11.48 5.00 -5.03
CA TRP A 160 11.42 3.86 -5.94
C TRP A 160 11.20 4.27 -7.41
N ARG A 161 10.38 5.29 -7.66
CA ARG A 161 10.19 5.84 -9.02
C ARG A 161 11.48 6.47 -9.56
N ALA A 162 12.24 7.16 -8.71
CA ALA A 162 13.56 7.69 -9.07
C ALA A 162 14.55 6.57 -9.40
N ALA A 163 14.47 5.43 -8.73
CA ALA A 163 15.24 4.22 -9.01
C ALA A 163 14.73 3.41 -10.22
N GLY A 164 13.76 3.92 -10.98
CA GLY A 164 13.22 3.26 -12.17
C GLY A 164 12.28 2.09 -11.88
N VAL A 165 11.61 2.11 -10.73
CA VAL A 165 10.60 1.13 -10.34
C VAL A 165 9.20 1.76 -10.44
N ARG A 166 8.22 1.02 -10.97
CA ARG A 166 6.84 1.49 -11.03
C ARG A 166 6.14 1.35 -9.67
N ALA A 167 6.51 2.23 -8.72
CA ALA A 167 5.94 2.30 -7.39
C ALA A 167 4.86 3.39 -7.35
N THR A 168 3.60 3.02 -7.58
CA THR A 168 2.50 4.00 -7.59
C THR A 168 2.17 4.48 -6.18
N PRO A 169 1.92 5.79 -5.95
CA PRO A 169 1.51 6.32 -4.66
C PRO A 169 0.28 5.59 -4.10
N LEU A 170 0.29 5.33 -2.79
CA LEU A 170 -0.83 4.68 -2.11
C LEU A 170 -2.05 5.59 -1.98
N MET A 171 -1.82 6.90 -1.89
CA MET A 171 -2.84 7.94 -1.81
C MET A 171 -2.83 8.77 -3.10
N ARG A 172 -3.99 8.92 -3.72
CA ARG A 172 -4.17 9.67 -4.99
C ARG A 172 -5.12 10.82 -4.80
N ALA A 173 -4.71 11.85 -4.06
CA ALA A 173 -5.54 13.02 -3.76
C ALA A 173 -6.97 12.64 -3.31
N PRO A 174 -7.17 11.90 -2.22
CA PRO A 174 -8.48 11.36 -1.83
C PRO A 174 -9.51 12.44 -1.54
N LEU A 175 -9.09 13.63 -1.11
CA LEU A 175 -9.98 14.77 -0.88
C LEU A 175 -10.64 15.32 -2.17
N LEU A 176 -10.13 14.96 -3.35
CA LEU A 176 -10.71 15.34 -4.64
C LEU A 176 -11.69 14.28 -5.16
N SER A 177 -12.10 13.32 -4.36
CA SER A 177 -13.07 12.29 -4.75
C SER A 177 -14.46 12.88 -4.93
N ARG A 178 -15.14 12.49 -5.99
CA ARG A 178 -16.52 12.92 -6.29
C ARG A 178 -17.58 11.99 -5.69
N SER A 179 -17.16 10.80 -5.22
CA SER A 179 -18.04 9.82 -4.59
C SER A 179 -17.28 8.98 -3.57
N LEU A 180 -18.01 8.33 -2.64
CA LEU A 180 -17.42 7.38 -1.70
C LEU A 180 -16.81 6.17 -2.42
N ALA A 181 -17.40 5.73 -3.52
CA ALA A 181 -16.87 4.65 -4.33
C ALA A 181 -15.50 5.02 -4.94
N GLU A 182 -15.37 6.24 -5.48
CA GLU A 182 -14.08 6.75 -5.99
C GLU A 182 -13.07 6.91 -4.85
N PHE A 183 -13.50 7.45 -3.69
CA PHE A 183 -12.63 7.61 -2.53
C PHE A 183 -12.01 6.27 -2.12
N TRP A 184 -12.81 5.28 -1.77
CA TRP A 184 -12.34 3.97 -1.31
C TRP A 184 -11.81 3.09 -2.42
N GLY A 185 -12.35 3.20 -3.64
CA GLY A 185 -12.03 2.34 -4.78
C GLY A 185 -10.73 2.72 -5.50
N GLU A 186 -10.40 4.00 -5.60
CA GLU A 186 -9.34 4.45 -6.49
C GLU A 186 -8.32 5.39 -5.86
N ARG A 187 -8.69 6.10 -4.79
CA ARG A 187 -7.88 7.20 -4.27
C ARG A 187 -7.28 6.93 -2.89
N TRP A 188 -8.02 6.33 -1.99
CA TRP A 188 -7.59 6.00 -0.64
C TRP A 188 -7.01 4.60 -0.57
N ASN A 189 -5.78 4.46 -0.07
CA ASN A 189 -5.09 3.19 0.17
C ASN A 189 -5.23 2.18 -0.99
N THR A 190 -4.70 2.55 -2.16
CA THR A 190 -4.76 1.74 -3.38
C THR A 190 -4.18 0.32 -3.21
N ALA A 191 -3.32 0.09 -2.20
CA ALA A 191 -2.79 -1.23 -1.88
C ALA A 191 -3.88 -2.15 -1.32
N PHE A 192 -4.67 -1.66 -0.36
CA PHE A 192 -5.79 -2.40 0.23
C PHE A 192 -6.86 -2.69 -0.82
N ASN A 193 -7.21 -1.69 -1.64
CA ASN A 193 -8.18 -1.86 -2.70
C ASN A 193 -7.77 -2.98 -3.68
N ARG A 194 -6.53 -2.98 -4.14
CA ARG A 194 -6.02 -4.04 -5.02
C ARG A 194 -6.03 -5.41 -4.36
N LEU A 195 -5.72 -5.49 -3.08
CA LEU A 195 -5.80 -6.71 -2.30
C LEU A 195 -7.24 -7.24 -2.27
N ALA A 196 -8.19 -6.39 -1.89
CA ALA A 196 -9.61 -6.73 -1.86
C ALA A 196 -10.13 -7.15 -3.24
N ALA A 197 -9.83 -6.37 -4.28
CA ALA A 197 -10.19 -6.70 -5.66
C ALA A 197 -9.61 -8.04 -6.12
N THR A 198 -8.38 -8.36 -5.71
CA THR A 198 -7.69 -9.57 -6.16
C THR A 198 -8.17 -10.82 -5.43
N PHE A 199 -8.41 -10.74 -4.12
CA PHE A 199 -8.68 -11.92 -3.29
C PHE A 199 -10.14 -12.09 -2.87
N LEU A 200 -10.93 -11.01 -2.86
CA LEU A 200 -12.34 -11.05 -2.47
C LEU A 200 -13.28 -10.98 -3.66
N PHE A 201 -13.04 -10.05 -4.61
CA PHE A 201 -14.01 -9.79 -5.68
C PHE A 201 -13.74 -10.55 -6.98
N ARG A 202 -12.50 -10.91 -7.31
CA ARG A 202 -12.20 -11.65 -8.54
C ARG A 202 -12.44 -13.16 -8.47
N PRO A 203 -12.41 -13.84 -7.32
CA PRO A 203 -12.75 -15.26 -7.24
C PRO A 203 -14.26 -15.55 -7.33
N LEU A 204 -15.10 -14.52 -7.12
CA LEU A 204 -16.56 -14.57 -7.26
C LEU A 204 -16.98 -14.32 -8.71
#